data_c16fbc6ba099f46989446b6dbbcabc75
#
_entry.id   c16fbc6ba099f46989446b6dbbcabc75
#
_cell.length_a   1.000
_cell.length_b   1.000
_cell.length_c   1.000
_cell.angle_alpha   90.00
_cell.angle_beta   90.00
_cell.angle_gamma   90.00
#
_symmetry.space_group_name_H-M   'P 1'
#
loop_
_entity.id
_entity.type
_entity.pdbx_description
1 polymer ?
#
loop_
_entity_poly.entity_id
_entity_poly.type
_entity_poly.pdbx_seq_one_letter_code
_entity_poly.pdbx_strand_id
1 'polypeptide(L)'
;MSRRSRRSSSGSRRSRNGGGTPWGAIAKVAGGGAFLAALGVTFFLVNQKAEATDPTTWCNRAGPAEVHLILLDASDPLDGVQAETARAKVVSAIRAAPENARVDIFLADRGDGSLGEPIFSKCNPGVPTALDAAISDVEKKKRDYEQGYLAAVDETMAKVLQVEPAKTSPIIESLRSAATRSFSRLAGDVPVRITLISDMVQNSPMLKQSKGIGDFATFKKSAGWSSSLVDLHHARISIVYVTRANYRDVQNNGHINWWSQYFDEMNGTLLESEAI
;
A
#
# COMPACT_ATOMS: atom_id res chain seq x y z
N MET A 1 -102.36 14.34 -46.49
CA MET A 1 -102.73 12.90 -46.47
C MET A 1 -101.52 12.07 -46.03
N SER A 2 -101.79 11.19 -45.14
CA SER A 2 -101.17 9.94 -44.76
C SER A 2 -99.85 9.96 -43.96
N ARG A 3 -100.05 9.56 -42.78
CA ARG A 3 -99.23 8.94 -41.73
C ARG A 3 -98.31 7.87 -42.22
N ARG A 4 -97.09 7.79 -41.56
CA ARG A 4 -96.64 6.51 -40.91
C ARG A 4 -95.54 6.75 -39.91
N SER A 5 -95.83 6.36 -38.72
CA SER A 5 -94.98 6.26 -37.55
C SER A 5 -93.95 5.15 -37.75
N ARG A 6 -92.71 5.31 -37.25
CA ARG A 6 -91.83 4.19 -36.95
C ARG A 6 -91.13 4.38 -35.59
N ARG A 7 -91.35 3.37 -34.76
CA ARG A 7 -90.86 3.20 -33.41
C ARG A 7 -89.32 3.24 -33.36
N SER A 8 -88.83 3.96 -32.39
CA SER A 8 -87.42 3.85 -31.94
C SER A 8 -87.29 2.66 -31.00
N SER A 9 -86.39 1.76 -31.29
CA SER A 9 -85.91 0.72 -30.38
C SER A 9 -84.67 1.26 -29.64
N SER A 10 -84.81 1.42 -28.33
CA SER A 10 -83.72 1.73 -27.38
C SER A 10 -82.81 0.50 -27.22
N GLY A 11 -81.64 0.56 -27.82
CA GLY A 11 -80.58 -0.42 -27.59
C GLY A 11 -79.76 -0.02 -26.34
N SER A 12 -80.01 -0.70 -25.24
CA SER A 12 -79.19 -0.63 -24.05
C SER A 12 -77.75 -1.10 -24.35
N ARG A 13 -76.79 -0.19 -24.38
CA ARG A 13 -75.39 -0.54 -24.38
C ARG A 13 -74.97 -0.93 -22.99
N ARG A 14 -74.87 -2.21 -22.71
CA ARG A 14 -74.18 -2.76 -21.56
C ARG A 14 -72.67 -2.36 -21.67
N SER A 15 -72.26 -1.47 -20.77
CA SER A 15 -70.85 -1.19 -20.48
C SER A 15 -70.23 -2.50 -19.95
N ARG A 16 -69.39 -3.13 -20.74
CA ARG A 16 -68.50 -4.19 -20.25
C ARG A 16 -67.39 -3.46 -19.47
N ASN A 17 -67.50 -3.45 -18.14
CA ASN A 17 -66.41 -3.17 -17.22
C ASN A 17 -65.36 -4.31 -17.45
N GLY A 18 -64.39 -4.08 -18.29
CA GLY A 18 -63.21 -4.91 -18.40
C GLY A 18 -62.37 -4.72 -17.15
N GLY A 19 -62.52 -5.62 -16.18
CA GLY A 19 -61.59 -5.75 -15.06
C GLY A 19 -60.21 -6.20 -15.57
N GLY A 20 -59.45 -5.26 -16.11
CA GLY A 20 -58.03 -5.46 -16.39
C GLY A 20 -57.33 -5.58 -15.05
N THR A 21 -56.82 -6.76 -14.77
CA THR A 21 -55.93 -7.00 -13.63
C THR A 21 -54.84 -5.92 -13.64
N PRO A 22 -54.55 -5.26 -12.49
CA PRO A 22 -53.62 -4.10 -12.46
C PRO A 22 -52.14 -4.54 -12.53
N TRP A 23 -51.81 -5.34 -13.55
CA TRP A 23 -50.44 -5.82 -13.77
C TRP A 23 -49.44 -4.67 -13.89
N GLY A 24 -49.85 -3.53 -14.48
CA GLY A 24 -49.02 -2.32 -14.58
C GLY A 24 -48.77 -1.65 -13.21
N ALA A 25 -49.73 -1.73 -12.28
CA ALA A 25 -49.54 -1.22 -10.92
C ALA A 25 -48.62 -2.16 -10.10
N ILE A 26 -48.81 -3.46 -10.24
CA ILE A 26 -47.95 -4.47 -9.57
C ILE A 26 -46.50 -4.38 -10.09
N ALA A 27 -46.29 -4.19 -11.40
CA ALA A 27 -44.96 -4.03 -11.96
C ALA A 27 -44.27 -2.75 -11.48
N LYS A 28 -44.99 -1.65 -11.28
CA LYS A 28 -44.44 -0.39 -10.76
C LYS A 28 -44.08 -0.51 -9.27
N VAL A 29 -44.91 -1.17 -8.47
CA VAL A 29 -44.64 -1.40 -7.05
C VAL A 29 -43.49 -2.39 -6.87
N ALA A 30 -43.43 -3.47 -7.65
CA ALA A 30 -42.33 -4.42 -7.62
C ALA A 30 -41.00 -3.78 -8.08
N GLY A 31 -41.02 -2.97 -9.15
CA GLY A 31 -39.84 -2.25 -9.62
C GLY A 31 -39.35 -1.18 -8.62
N GLY A 32 -40.25 -0.44 -7.98
CA GLY A 32 -39.91 0.51 -6.94
C GLY A 32 -39.34 -0.17 -5.69
N GLY A 33 -39.93 -1.30 -5.27
CA GLY A 33 -39.43 -2.08 -4.16
C GLY A 33 -38.03 -2.67 -4.38
N ALA A 34 -37.77 -3.23 -5.59
CA ALA A 34 -36.45 -3.73 -5.97
C ALA A 34 -35.39 -2.61 -6.02
N PHE A 35 -35.75 -1.42 -6.51
CA PHE A 35 -34.85 -0.28 -6.54
C PHE A 35 -34.50 0.22 -5.13
N LEU A 36 -35.49 0.34 -4.23
CA LEU A 36 -35.25 0.70 -2.82
C LEU A 36 -34.44 -0.36 -2.07
N ALA A 37 -34.67 -1.65 -2.34
CA ALA A 37 -33.88 -2.72 -1.78
C ALA A 37 -32.41 -2.66 -2.28
N ALA A 38 -32.18 -2.40 -3.57
CA ALA A 38 -30.86 -2.20 -4.12
C ALA A 38 -30.14 -1.00 -3.50
N LEU A 39 -30.84 0.14 -3.32
CA LEU A 39 -30.28 1.30 -2.62
C LEU A 39 -29.97 0.98 -1.16
N GLY A 40 -30.84 0.26 -0.45
CA GLY A 40 -30.61 -0.16 0.94
C GLY A 40 -29.41 -1.08 1.08
N VAL A 41 -29.25 -2.06 0.18
CA VAL A 41 -28.08 -2.96 0.13
C VAL A 41 -26.81 -2.18 -0.18
N THR A 42 -26.84 -1.27 -1.16
CA THR A 42 -25.69 -0.44 -1.50
C THR A 42 -25.27 0.44 -0.33
N PHE A 43 -26.23 1.10 0.32
CA PHE A 43 -26.00 1.93 1.50
C PHE A 43 -25.40 1.12 2.66
N PHE A 44 -25.94 -0.08 2.91
CA PHE A 44 -25.45 -1.01 3.94
C PHE A 44 -24.01 -1.45 3.66
N LEU A 45 -23.69 -1.84 2.41
CA LEU A 45 -22.35 -2.25 2.01
C LEU A 45 -21.34 -1.10 2.09
N VAL A 46 -21.74 0.12 1.71
CA VAL A 46 -20.90 1.31 1.82
C VAL A 46 -20.63 1.66 3.29
N ASN A 47 -21.64 1.61 4.15
CA ASN A 47 -21.45 1.84 5.58
C ASN A 47 -20.57 0.78 6.24
N GLN A 48 -20.74 -0.50 5.89
CA GLN A 48 -19.86 -1.56 6.39
C GLN A 48 -18.40 -1.32 5.99
N LYS A 49 -18.14 -0.86 4.76
CA LYS A 49 -16.78 -0.50 4.32
C LYS A 49 -16.21 0.67 5.14
N ALA A 50 -17.00 1.70 5.38
CA ALA A 50 -16.57 2.87 6.17
C ALA A 50 -16.28 2.52 7.63
N GLU A 51 -17.11 1.68 8.27
CA GLU A 51 -16.89 1.20 9.64
C GLU A 51 -15.72 0.19 9.76
N ALA A 52 -15.34 -0.46 8.64
CA ALA A 52 -14.26 -1.43 8.62
C ALA A 52 -12.86 -0.79 8.55
N THR A 53 -12.73 0.52 8.39
CA THR A 53 -11.47 1.22 8.22
C THR A 53 -11.01 1.88 9.52
N ASP A 54 -9.75 1.69 9.89
CA ASP A 54 -9.14 2.37 11.02
C ASP A 54 -8.93 3.86 10.69
N PRO A 55 -9.43 4.81 11.50
CA PRO A 55 -9.39 6.23 11.19
C PRO A 55 -7.97 6.83 11.24
N THR A 56 -7.03 6.19 11.94
CA THR A 56 -5.66 6.68 12.12
C THR A 56 -4.75 6.20 11.01
N THR A 57 -4.80 4.90 10.73
CA THR A 57 -3.93 4.24 9.75
C THR A 57 -4.56 4.13 8.37
N TRP A 58 -5.88 4.33 8.26
CA TRP A 58 -6.69 4.14 7.05
C TRP A 58 -6.72 2.71 6.53
N CYS A 59 -6.17 1.77 7.29
CA CYS A 59 -6.16 0.37 6.93
C CYS A 59 -7.52 -0.28 7.21
N ASN A 60 -7.91 -1.22 6.37
CA ASN A 60 -9.07 -2.06 6.63
C ASN A 60 -8.81 -2.90 7.89
N ARG A 61 -9.78 -3.03 8.78
CA ARG A 61 -9.68 -3.85 10.00
C ARG A 61 -9.50 -5.34 9.70
N ALA A 62 -9.89 -5.79 8.52
CA ALA A 62 -9.61 -7.15 8.05
C ALA A 62 -8.13 -7.37 7.67
N GLY A 63 -7.32 -6.31 7.63
CA GLY A 63 -5.92 -6.33 7.27
C GLY A 63 -5.63 -5.61 5.95
N PRO A 64 -4.36 -5.29 5.69
CA PRO A 64 -3.92 -4.67 4.45
C PRO A 64 -3.95 -5.65 3.27
N ALA A 65 -4.15 -5.12 2.06
CA ALA A 65 -4.08 -5.90 0.83
C ALA A 65 -2.64 -6.27 0.42
N GLU A 66 -1.68 -5.48 0.85
CA GLU A 66 -0.23 -5.64 0.66
C GLU A 66 0.49 -4.87 1.75
N VAL A 67 1.69 -5.27 2.12
CA VAL A 67 2.58 -4.45 2.97
C VAL A 67 3.82 -4.05 2.18
N HIS A 68 4.09 -2.76 2.14
CA HIS A 68 5.29 -2.20 1.54
C HIS A 68 6.16 -1.56 2.62
N LEU A 69 7.21 -2.24 3.02
CA LEU A 69 8.22 -1.73 3.94
C LEU A 69 9.26 -0.94 3.14
N ILE A 70 9.52 0.30 3.53
CA ILE A 70 10.58 1.15 2.98
C ILE A 70 11.56 1.46 4.11
N LEU A 71 12.81 1.07 3.93
CA LEU A 71 13.89 1.36 4.88
C LEU A 71 14.86 2.37 4.24
N LEU A 72 14.97 3.53 4.88
CA LEU A 72 15.85 4.61 4.47
C LEU A 72 17.09 4.60 5.35
N ASP A 73 18.24 4.41 4.74
CA ASP A 73 19.52 4.55 5.41
C ASP A 73 20.06 5.98 5.16
N ALA A 74 20.04 6.77 6.21
CA ALA A 74 20.58 8.13 6.24
C ALA A 74 21.88 8.20 7.08
N SER A 75 22.65 7.11 7.14
CA SER A 75 23.92 7.07 7.85
C SER A 75 24.97 8.01 7.22
N ASP A 76 24.96 8.13 5.90
CA ASP A 76 25.76 9.06 5.13
C ASP A 76 24.87 10.02 4.32
N PRO A 77 25.20 11.32 4.23
CA PRO A 77 24.42 12.29 3.47
C PRO A 77 24.27 11.89 2.00
N LEU A 78 23.09 12.08 1.45
CA LEU A 78 22.86 12.03 0.02
C LEU A 78 23.27 13.37 -0.62
N ASP A 79 23.87 13.35 -1.79
CA ASP A 79 23.98 14.58 -2.58
C ASP A 79 22.60 14.99 -3.12
N GLY A 80 22.50 16.21 -3.66
CA GLY A 80 21.22 16.76 -4.09
C GLY A 80 20.53 15.92 -5.18
N VAL A 81 21.28 15.28 -6.09
CA VAL A 81 20.77 14.44 -7.17
C VAL A 81 20.30 13.10 -6.60
N GLN A 82 21.09 12.50 -5.74
CA GLN A 82 20.75 11.25 -5.05
C GLN A 82 19.49 11.42 -4.17
N ALA A 83 19.42 12.52 -3.43
CA ALA A 83 18.28 12.84 -2.57
C ALA A 83 16.97 12.97 -3.38
N GLU A 84 17.00 13.71 -4.48
CA GLU A 84 15.81 13.88 -5.34
C GLU A 84 15.43 12.57 -6.05
N THR A 85 16.43 11.80 -6.51
CA THR A 85 16.19 10.50 -7.13
C THR A 85 15.60 9.51 -6.14
N ALA A 86 16.15 9.42 -4.93
CA ALA A 86 15.61 8.58 -3.86
C ALA A 86 14.16 8.95 -3.52
N ARG A 87 13.89 10.26 -3.37
CA ARG A 87 12.53 10.77 -3.14
C ARG A 87 11.57 10.39 -4.27
N ALA A 88 11.97 10.59 -5.52
CA ALA A 88 11.15 10.24 -6.68
C ALA A 88 10.83 8.73 -6.73
N LYS A 89 11.80 7.86 -6.39
CA LYS A 89 11.61 6.41 -6.30
C LYS A 89 10.62 6.03 -5.22
N VAL A 90 10.72 6.60 -4.01
CA VAL A 90 9.77 6.37 -2.91
C VAL A 90 8.37 6.78 -3.33
N VAL A 91 8.20 8.00 -3.83
CA VAL A 91 6.89 8.50 -4.26
C VAL A 91 6.29 7.63 -5.37
N SER A 92 7.12 7.20 -6.34
CA SER A 92 6.70 6.30 -7.41
C SER A 92 6.22 4.94 -6.86
N ALA A 93 6.99 4.35 -5.95
CA ALA A 93 6.65 3.07 -5.31
C ALA A 93 5.33 3.14 -4.53
N ILE A 94 5.13 4.26 -3.82
CA ILE A 94 3.91 4.50 -3.04
C ILE A 94 2.68 4.74 -3.94
N ARG A 95 2.86 5.46 -5.05
CA ARG A 95 1.77 5.65 -6.04
C ARG A 95 1.38 4.35 -6.75
N ALA A 96 2.33 3.44 -6.92
CA ALA A 96 2.09 2.13 -7.52
C ALA A 96 1.46 1.12 -6.54
N ALA A 97 1.43 1.42 -5.25
CA ALA A 97 0.84 0.56 -4.24
C ALA A 97 -0.69 0.47 -4.44
N PRO A 98 -1.30 -0.73 -4.38
CA PRO A 98 -2.74 -0.88 -4.54
C PRO A 98 -3.53 -0.20 -3.40
N GLU A 99 -4.84 0.02 -3.62
CA GLU A 99 -5.74 0.49 -2.55
C GLU A 99 -5.68 -0.48 -1.36
N ASN A 100 -5.65 0.05 -0.14
CA ASN A 100 -5.47 -0.67 1.11
C ASN A 100 -4.09 -1.36 1.25
N ALA A 101 -3.10 -1.06 0.43
CA ALA A 101 -1.71 -1.43 0.72
C ALA A 101 -1.19 -0.57 1.87
N ARG A 102 -0.65 -1.19 2.92
CA ARG A 102 0.00 -0.48 4.01
C ARG A 102 1.44 -0.16 3.63
N VAL A 103 1.81 1.10 3.73
CA VAL A 103 3.18 1.56 3.56
C VAL A 103 3.76 1.93 4.92
N ASP A 104 4.84 1.26 5.28
CA ASP A 104 5.61 1.51 6.51
C ASP A 104 6.99 2.05 6.12
N ILE A 105 7.29 3.31 6.46
CA ILE A 105 8.60 3.92 6.21
C ILE A 105 9.37 4.00 7.51
N PHE A 106 10.57 3.43 7.51
CA PHE A 106 11.50 3.47 8.64
C PHE A 106 12.78 4.21 8.26
N LEU A 107 13.35 4.89 9.21
CA LEU A 107 14.72 5.36 9.17
C LEU A 107 15.61 4.31 9.83
N ALA A 108 16.70 3.89 9.18
CA ALA A 108 17.65 2.94 9.75
C ALA A 108 18.21 3.46 11.08
N ASP A 109 18.48 2.54 12.00
CA ASP A 109 19.13 2.84 13.27
C ASP A 109 20.47 3.55 13.02
N ARG A 110 20.74 4.54 13.82
CA ARG A 110 21.94 5.37 13.73
C ARG A 110 23.02 4.96 14.72
N GLY A 111 22.89 3.76 15.29
CA GLY A 111 23.87 3.15 16.18
C GLY A 111 23.60 3.36 17.66
N ASP A 112 22.43 3.87 18.04
CA ASP A 112 21.95 3.92 19.41
C ASP A 112 21.23 2.63 19.86
N GLY A 113 21.09 1.67 18.95
CA GLY A 113 20.49 0.34 19.19
C GLY A 113 18.97 0.32 19.14
N SER A 114 18.34 1.45 18.82
CA SER A 114 16.88 1.55 18.73
C SER A 114 16.41 1.93 17.33
N LEU A 115 15.85 0.96 16.61
CA LEU A 115 14.99 1.33 15.50
C LEU A 115 13.72 1.96 16.08
N GLY A 116 13.47 3.22 15.75
CA GLY A 116 12.25 3.94 16.13
C GLY A 116 10.97 3.31 15.58
N GLU A 117 9.83 3.90 15.93
CA GLU A 117 8.58 3.62 15.24
C GLU A 117 8.68 4.05 13.76
N PRO A 118 7.84 3.49 12.87
CA PRO A 118 7.80 3.95 11.50
C PRO A 118 7.49 5.45 11.46
N ILE A 119 8.28 6.20 10.70
CA ILE A 119 8.06 7.63 10.50
C ILE A 119 6.83 7.92 9.64
N PHE A 120 6.36 6.91 8.94
CA PHE A 120 5.09 6.90 8.23
C PHE A 120 4.52 5.47 8.25
N SER A 121 3.23 5.32 8.58
CA SER A 121 2.52 4.04 8.53
C SER A 121 1.04 4.29 8.24
N LYS A 122 0.64 4.14 6.97
CA LYS A 122 -0.76 4.28 6.54
C LYS A 122 -1.06 3.36 5.37
N CYS A 123 -2.33 2.99 5.25
CA CYS A 123 -2.84 2.34 4.05
C CYS A 123 -3.20 3.36 2.97
N ASN A 124 -2.93 2.99 1.71
CA ASN A 124 -3.32 3.78 0.55
C ASN A 124 -4.87 3.87 0.47
N PRO A 125 -5.46 5.07 0.56
CA PRO A 125 -6.91 5.23 0.48
C PRO A 125 -7.47 4.99 -0.95
N GLY A 126 -6.60 4.77 -1.92
CA GLY A 126 -6.93 4.60 -3.33
C GLY A 126 -7.18 5.92 -4.07
N VAL A 127 -6.96 5.86 -5.38
CA VAL A 127 -7.27 6.97 -6.29
C VAL A 127 -8.77 6.97 -6.60
N PRO A 128 -9.46 8.12 -6.63
CA PRO A 128 -10.87 8.18 -7.03
C PRO A 128 -11.10 7.60 -8.42
N THR A 129 -12.12 6.77 -8.55
CA THR A 129 -12.55 6.16 -9.82
C THR A 129 -13.89 6.75 -10.27
N ALA A 130 -14.28 6.48 -11.53
CA ALA A 130 -15.61 6.87 -12.02
C ALA A 130 -16.75 6.22 -11.23
N LEU A 131 -16.53 5.06 -10.62
CA LEU A 131 -17.50 4.37 -9.79
C LEU A 131 -17.67 5.09 -8.44
N ASP A 132 -16.58 5.61 -7.88
CA ASP A 132 -16.63 6.40 -6.63
C ASP A 132 -17.52 7.63 -6.80
N ALA A 133 -17.58 8.24 -8.00
CA ALA A 133 -18.44 9.37 -8.31
C ALA A 133 -19.93 9.08 -8.13
N ALA A 134 -20.33 7.82 -8.22
CA ALA A 134 -21.74 7.42 -8.10
C ALA A 134 -22.13 7.03 -6.66
N ILE A 135 -21.19 6.69 -5.79
CA ILE A 135 -21.44 6.04 -4.50
C ILE A 135 -20.68 6.62 -3.31
N SER A 136 -19.75 7.55 -3.51
CA SER A 136 -18.95 8.13 -2.43
C SER A 136 -18.62 9.60 -2.67
N ASP A 137 -18.11 10.26 -1.64
CA ASP A 137 -17.57 11.63 -1.76
C ASP A 137 -16.19 11.59 -2.43
N VAL A 138 -16.18 11.73 -3.76
CA VAL A 138 -14.99 11.76 -4.62
C VAL A 138 -14.00 12.82 -4.16
N GLU A 139 -14.50 14.01 -3.80
CA GLU A 139 -13.64 15.11 -3.35
C GLU A 139 -12.97 14.78 -2.01
N LYS A 140 -13.66 14.07 -1.12
CA LYS A 140 -13.06 13.58 0.12
C LYS A 140 -11.96 12.55 -0.19
N LYS A 141 -12.23 11.52 -1.01
CA LYS A 141 -11.25 10.50 -1.37
C LYS A 141 -10.03 11.12 -2.06
N LYS A 142 -10.23 12.11 -2.91
CA LYS A 142 -9.16 12.88 -3.56
C LYS A 142 -8.30 13.64 -2.54
N ARG A 143 -8.93 14.37 -1.60
CA ARG A 143 -8.19 15.07 -0.53
C ARG A 143 -7.42 14.09 0.35
N ASP A 144 -8.03 12.98 0.75
CA ASP A 144 -7.38 11.96 1.58
C ASP A 144 -6.14 11.39 0.86
N TYR A 145 -6.24 11.12 -0.45
CA TYR A 145 -5.13 10.63 -1.24
C TYR A 145 -4.03 11.69 -1.46
N GLU A 146 -4.38 12.88 -1.96
CA GLU A 146 -3.40 13.89 -2.34
C GLU A 146 -2.79 14.60 -1.13
N GLN A 147 -3.63 15.05 -0.17
CA GLN A 147 -3.20 15.87 0.95
C GLN A 147 -2.88 15.05 2.20
N GLY A 148 -3.63 13.98 2.45
CA GLY A 148 -3.44 13.16 3.64
C GLY A 148 -2.42 12.04 3.47
N TYR A 149 -2.24 11.51 2.26
CA TYR A 149 -1.35 10.39 1.98
C TYR A 149 -0.09 10.82 1.24
N LEU A 150 -0.18 11.33 0.01
CA LEU A 150 0.99 11.71 -0.77
C LEU A 150 1.76 12.89 -0.16
N ALA A 151 1.08 13.95 0.29
CA ALA A 151 1.75 15.08 0.92
C ALA A 151 2.45 14.71 2.24
N ALA A 152 1.85 13.79 3.03
CA ALA A 152 2.47 13.29 4.26
C ALA A 152 3.75 12.49 3.98
N VAL A 153 3.80 11.76 2.87
CA VAL A 153 5.02 11.06 2.41
C VAL A 153 6.09 12.07 1.99
N ASP A 154 5.72 13.06 1.19
CA ASP A 154 6.64 14.12 0.76
C ASP A 154 7.26 14.86 1.96
N GLU A 155 6.45 15.22 2.96
CA GLU A 155 6.92 15.85 4.19
C GLU A 155 7.86 14.93 4.98
N THR A 156 7.52 13.64 5.05
CA THR A 156 8.36 12.63 5.70
C THR A 156 9.73 12.53 5.03
N MET A 157 9.75 12.43 3.69
CA MET A 157 10.99 12.36 2.92
C MET A 157 11.84 13.62 3.08
N ALA A 158 11.23 14.80 3.07
CA ALA A 158 11.95 16.06 3.27
C ALA A 158 12.65 16.13 4.65
N LYS A 159 12.05 15.58 5.68
CA LYS A 159 12.65 15.50 7.03
C LYS A 159 13.82 14.52 7.09
N VAL A 160 13.68 13.36 6.46
CA VAL A 160 14.73 12.32 6.45
C VAL A 160 16.00 12.79 5.75
N LEU A 161 15.86 13.55 4.68
CA LEU A 161 17.00 14.04 3.91
C LEU A 161 17.83 15.11 4.63
N GLN A 162 17.37 15.64 5.76
CA GLN A 162 18.04 16.64 6.61
C GLN A 162 18.75 16.03 7.83
N VAL A 163 18.84 14.71 7.91
CA VAL A 163 19.41 14.02 9.08
C VAL A 163 20.93 14.08 9.07
N GLU A 164 21.54 14.32 10.24
CA GLU A 164 22.98 14.35 10.44
C GLU A 164 23.63 12.95 10.21
N PRO A 165 24.87 12.88 9.68
CA PRO A 165 25.58 11.63 9.46
C PRO A 165 25.70 10.78 10.72
N ALA A 166 25.59 9.46 10.58
CA ALA A 166 25.82 8.50 11.65
C ALA A 166 27.21 7.86 11.56
N LYS A 167 27.73 7.37 12.67
CA LYS A 167 29.02 6.67 12.71
C LYS A 167 28.94 5.20 12.29
N THR A 168 27.75 4.66 12.26
CA THR A 168 27.44 3.25 11.97
C THR A 168 26.29 3.18 10.97
N SER A 169 26.25 2.10 10.22
CA SER A 169 25.15 1.78 9.30
C SER A 169 24.73 0.32 9.56
N PRO A 170 23.88 0.06 10.59
CA PRO A 170 23.42 -1.27 10.96
C PRO A 170 22.22 -1.70 10.12
N ILE A 171 22.42 -1.92 8.80
CA ILE A 171 21.36 -2.19 7.83
C ILE A 171 20.63 -3.50 8.16
N ILE A 172 21.38 -4.56 8.49
CA ILE A 172 20.82 -5.88 8.84
C ILE A 172 19.93 -5.76 10.09
N GLU A 173 20.43 -5.13 11.13
CA GLU A 173 19.72 -4.94 12.39
C GLU A 173 18.46 -4.08 12.19
N SER A 174 18.57 -3.04 11.39
CA SER A 174 17.45 -2.15 11.05
C SER A 174 16.39 -2.88 10.23
N LEU A 175 16.80 -3.62 9.21
CA LEU A 175 15.88 -4.42 8.40
C LEU A 175 15.15 -5.46 9.24
N ARG A 176 15.88 -6.19 10.10
CA ARG A 176 15.30 -7.17 11.02
C ARG A 176 14.25 -6.53 11.94
N SER A 177 14.57 -5.40 12.53
CA SER A 177 13.65 -4.70 13.45
C SER A 177 12.43 -4.15 12.73
N ALA A 178 12.61 -3.55 11.54
CA ALA A 178 11.52 -3.03 10.72
C ALA A 178 10.60 -4.17 10.23
N ALA A 179 11.16 -5.25 9.72
CA ALA A 179 10.41 -6.43 9.27
C ALA A 179 9.61 -7.05 10.43
N THR A 180 10.24 -7.24 11.60
CA THR A 180 9.55 -7.77 12.78
C THR A 180 8.36 -6.89 13.17
N ARG A 181 8.49 -5.56 13.15
CA ARG A 181 7.39 -4.63 13.46
C ARG A 181 6.28 -4.66 12.41
N SER A 182 6.65 -4.61 11.14
CA SER A 182 5.69 -4.58 10.04
C SER A 182 4.96 -5.90 9.83
N PHE A 183 5.61 -7.04 10.12
CA PHE A 183 5.06 -8.35 9.75
C PHE A 183 4.51 -9.17 10.91
N SER A 184 4.74 -8.76 12.17
CA SER A 184 4.39 -9.55 13.38
C SER A 184 2.91 -9.96 13.49
N ARG A 185 2.01 -9.30 12.77
CA ARG A 185 0.56 -9.58 12.77
C ARG A 185 0.01 -9.79 11.35
N LEU A 186 0.91 -10.06 10.40
CA LEU A 186 0.52 -10.23 9.02
C LEU A 186 -0.01 -11.65 8.79
N ALA A 187 -1.12 -11.78 8.07
CA ALA A 187 -1.57 -13.08 7.57
C ALA A 187 -0.56 -13.60 6.54
N GLY A 188 -0.33 -14.93 6.52
CA GLY A 188 0.77 -15.53 5.74
C GLY A 188 0.66 -15.41 4.22
N ASP A 189 -0.51 -15.04 3.70
CA ASP A 189 -0.78 -14.88 2.27
C ASP A 189 -0.77 -13.42 1.78
N VAL A 190 -0.56 -12.46 2.69
CA VAL A 190 -0.48 -11.04 2.31
C VAL A 190 0.84 -10.77 1.58
N PRO A 191 0.81 -10.25 0.35
CA PRO A 191 2.01 -9.90 -0.38
C PRO A 191 2.87 -8.87 0.36
N VAL A 192 4.19 -9.06 0.31
CA VAL A 192 5.15 -8.14 0.94
C VAL A 192 6.12 -7.61 -0.11
N ARG A 193 6.35 -6.30 -0.07
CA ARG A 193 7.45 -5.63 -0.77
C ARG A 193 8.37 -4.94 0.22
N ILE A 194 9.65 -4.91 -0.12
CA ILE A 194 10.64 -4.16 0.62
C ILE A 194 11.41 -3.28 -0.36
N THR A 195 11.54 -2.01 -0.05
CA THR A 195 12.44 -1.10 -0.77
C THR A 195 13.50 -0.62 0.20
N LEU A 196 14.75 -0.87 -0.13
CA LEU A 196 15.91 -0.42 0.63
C LEU A 196 16.54 0.76 -0.11
N ILE A 197 16.74 1.88 0.57
CA ILE A 197 17.45 3.04 0.03
C ILE A 197 18.69 3.21 0.87
N SER A 198 19.83 2.74 0.37
CA SER A 198 21.08 2.64 1.10
C SER A 198 22.25 2.41 0.17
N ASP A 199 23.46 2.73 0.61
CA ASP A 199 24.70 2.28 -0.01
C ASP A 199 24.97 0.79 0.24
N MET A 200 24.14 0.16 1.07
CA MET A 200 24.20 -1.25 1.48
C MET A 200 25.50 -1.66 2.19
N VAL A 201 26.37 -0.72 2.56
CA VAL A 201 27.64 -0.98 3.24
C VAL A 201 27.38 -1.18 4.75
N GLN A 202 27.08 -2.43 5.14
CA GLN A 202 26.89 -2.80 6.53
C GLN A 202 28.06 -2.37 7.39
N ASN A 203 27.82 -1.61 8.44
CA ASN A 203 28.85 -1.16 9.38
C ASN A 203 28.33 -1.15 10.83
N SER A 204 28.43 -2.31 11.47
CA SER A 204 28.06 -2.50 12.89
C SER A 204 29.01 -3.47 13.57
N PRO A 205 28.87 -3.70 14.88
CA PRO A 205 29.60 -4.77 15.57
C PRO A 205 29.33 -6.16 15.02
N MET A 206 28.16 -6.40 14.39
CA MET A 206 27.76 -7.67 13.80
C MET A 206 28.59 -8.00 12.54
N LEU A 207 28.77 -7.01 11.66
CA LEU A 207 29.45 -7.14 10.39
C LEU A 207 29.99 -5.77 9.93
N LYS A 208 31.22 -5.74 9.39
CA LYS A 208 31.84 -4.54 8.82
C LYS A 208 32.27 -4.78 7.40
N GLN A 209 31.51 -4.29 6.44
CA GLN A 209 31.81 -4.38 5.01
C GLN A 209 32.64 -3.20 4.47
N SER A 210 32.79 -2.12 5.24
CA SER A 210 33.54 -0.93 4.82
C SER A 210 35.00 -1.18 4.44
N LYS A 211 35.59 -2.32 4.84
CA LYS A 211 36.95 -2.74 4.50
C LYS A 211 37.02 -3.92 3.53
N GLY A 212 35.88 -4.37 3.02
CA GLY A 212 35.73 -5.50 2.13
C GLY A 212 34.45 -6.26 2.41
N ILE A 213 33.86 -6.82 1.37
CA ILE A 213 32.54 -7.47 1.43
C ILE A 213 32.56 -8.67 2.39
N GLY A 214 33.68 -9.39 2.46
CA GLY A 214 33.78 -10.67 3.17
C GLY A 214 33.05 -11.80 2.41
N ASP A 215 33.36 -13.04 2.79
CA ASP A 215 32.67 -14.20 2.23
C ASP A 215 31.38 -14.49 3.01
N PHE A 216 30.28 -14.69 2.27
CA PHE A 216 28.95 -14.92 2.86
C PHE A 216 28.92 -16.22 3.70
N ALA A 217 29.57 -17.29 3.22
CA ALA A 217 29.62 -18.55 3.96
C ALA A 217 30.40 -18.42 5.29
N THR A 218 31.37 -17.51 5.33
CA THR A 218 32.09 -17.15 6.57
C THR A 218 31.19 -16.38 7.52
N PHE A 219 30.40 -15.42 7.03
CA PHE A 219 29.41 -14.71 7.84
C PHE A 219 28.37 -15.66 8.45
N LYS A 220 27.89 -16.65 7.70
CA LYS A 220 26.96 -17.68 8.21
C LYS A 220 27.51 -18.49 9.38
N LYS A 221 28.83 -18.58 9.55
CA LYS A 221 29.50 -19.26 10.67
C LYS A 221 29.82 -18.34 11.84
N SER A 222 29.58 -17.05 11.69
CA SER A 222 29.89 -16.06 12.74
C SER A 222 28.80 -15.97 13.81
N ALA A 223 29.13 -15.40 14.95
CA ALA A 223 28.15 -15.11 15.99
C ALA A 223 27.08 -14.09 15.53
N GLY A 224 27.40 -13.21 14.57
CA GLY A 224 26.49 -12.25 13.99
C GLY A 224 25.34 -12.91 13.22
N TRP A 225 25.56 -14.07 12.65
CA TRP A 225 24.55 -14.75 11.84
C TRP A 225 23.26 -15.04 12.62
N SER A 226 23.34 -15.67 13.79
CA SER A 226 22.14 -15.98 14.60
C SER A 226 21.35 -14.73 15.00
N SER A 227 22.02 -13.61 15.14
CA SER A 227 21.41 -12.32 15.47
C SER A 227 20.84 -11.59 14.26
N SER A 228 21.21 -12.02 13.03
CA SER A 228 20.73 -11.43 11.78
C SER A 228 19.44 -12.06 11.25
N LEU A 229 19.03 -13.22 11.81
CA LEU A 229 17.91 -13.99 11.30
C LEU A 229 16.57 -13.23 11.46
N VAL A 230 15.79 -13.24 10.39
CA VAL A 230 14.44 -12.68 10.31
C VAL A 230 13.68 -13.36 9.17
N ASP A 231 12.39 -13.55 9.31
CA ASP A 231 11.54 -13.96 8.19
C ASP A 231 11.05 -12.73 7.42
N LEU A 232 11.40 -12.62 6.15
CA LEU A 232 10.96 -11.54 5.27
C LEU A 232 9.66 -11.86 4.53
N HIS A 233 8.95 -12.93 4.91
CA HIS A 233 7.61 -13.27 4.41
C HIS A 233 7.53 -13.35 2.87
N HIS A 234 8.51 -13.98 2.23
CA HIS A 234 8.62 -14.07 0.76
C HIS A 234 8.60 -12.70 0.07
N ALA A 235 9.14 -11.69 0.74
CA ALA A 235 9.15 -10.32 0.23
C ALA A 235 9.86 -10.20 -1.12
N ARG A 236 9.30 -9.36 -1.97
CA ARG A 236 9.93 -8.89 -3.21
C ARG A 236 10.74 -7.65 -2.88
N ILE A 237 12.06 -7.72 -3.06
CA ILE A 237 13.00 -6.70 -2.57
C ILE A 237 13.56 -5.92 -3.75
N SER A 238 13.56 -4.58 -3.63
CA SER A 238 14.21 -3.65 -4.55
C SER A 238 15.20 -2.78 -3.77
N ILE A 239 16.38 -2.55 -4.34
CA ILE A 239 17.40 -1.68 -3.76
C ILE A 239 17.57 -0.45 -4.63
N VAL A 240 17.38 0.73 -4.05
CA VAL A 240 17.89 1.99 -4.57
C VAL A 240 19.31 2.13 -4.01
N TYR A 241 20.29 1.76 -4.83
CA TYR A 241 21.67 1.55 -4.43
C TYR A 241 22.46 2.85 -4.51
N VAL A 242 22.65 3.50 -3.38
CA VAL A 242 23.38 4.78 -3.28
C VAL A 242 24.87 4.55 -3.47
N THR A 243 25.43 5.02 -4.57
CA THR A 243 26.87 4.85 -4.84
C THR A 243 27.70 5.86 -4.06
N ARG A 244 28.83 5.39 -3.49
CA ARG A 244 29.75 6.20 -2.68
C ARG A 244 31.16 6.13 -3.20
N ALA A 245 31.78 7.29 -3.40
CA ALA A 245 33.17 7.37 -3.88
C ALA A 245 34.14 6.62 -2.95
N ASN A 246 33.88 6.62 -1.64
CA ASN A 246 34.71 5.97 -0.62
C ASN A 246 34.58 4.43 -0.60
N TYR A 247 33.54 3.87 -1.23
CA TYR A 247 33.24 2.44 -1.19
C TYR A 247 33.27 1.78 -2.55
N ARG A 248 33.92 2.39 -3.56
CA ARG A 248 34.01 1.85 -4.92
C ARG A 248 34.57 0.43 -4.99
N ASP A 249 35.51 0.08 -4.11
CA ASP A 249 36.11 -1.23 -4.05
C ASP A 249 35.16 -2.28 -3.43
N VAL A 250 34.19 -1.82 -2.66
CA VAL A 250 33.16 -2.65 -2.01
C VAL A 250 31.92 -2.75 -2.89
N GLN A 251 31.46 -1.62 -3.42
CA GLN A 251 30.23 -1.50 -4.19
C GLN A 251 30.38 -2.02 -5.61
N ASN A 252 30.33 -3.33 -5.77
CA ASN A 252 30.45 -4.06 -7.03
C ASN A 252 29.42 -5.20 -7.10
N ASN A 253 29.42 -5.97 -8.19
CA ASN A 253 28.48 -7.09 -8.37
C ASN A 253 28.60 -8.15 -7.26
N GLY A 254 29.77 -8.36 -6.69
CA GLY A 254 29.97 -9.25 -5.55
C GLY A 254 29.21 -8.80 -4.30
N HIS A 255 29.12 -7.48 -4.10
CA HIS A 255 28.36 -6.90 -2.98
C HIS A 255 26.85 -7.13 -3.13
N ILE A 256 26.31 -6.89 -4.32
CA ILE A 256 24.89 -7.18 -4.60
C ILE A 256 24.60 -8.68 -4.46
N ASN A 257 25.49 -9.54 -4.97
CA ASN A 257 25.35 -11.00 -4.80
C ASN A 257 25.39 -11.44 -3.33
N TRP A 258 26.20 -10.79 -2.51
CA TRP A 258 26.25 -11.05 -1.07
C TRP A 258 24.88 -10.74 -0.42
N TRP A 259 24.30 -9.58 -0.73
CA TRP A 259 22.99 -9.20 -0.23
C TRP A 259 21.86 -10.09 -0.77
N SER A 260 21.92 -10.49 -2.04
CA SER A 260 20.96 -11.44 -2.60
C SER A 260 20.94 -12.75 -1.82
N GLN A 261 22.14 -13.33 -1.54
CA GLN A 261 22.23 -14.53 -0.72
C GLN A 261 21.68 -14.33 0.70
N TYR A 262 21.90 -13.16 1.31
CA TYR A 262 21.33 -12.85 2.61
C TYR A 262 19.79 -12.81 2.57
N PHE A 263 19.20 -12.16 1.58
CA PHE A 263 17.74 -12.11 1.46
C PHE A 263 17.14 -13.49 1.18
N ASP A 264 17.75 -14.28 0.34
CA ASP A 264 17.29 -15.65 0.04
C ASP A 264 17.24 -16.52 1.32
N GLU A 265 18.25 -16.42 2.18
CA GLU A 265 18.26 -17.11 3.48
C GLU A 265 17.18 -16.58 4.46
N MET A 266 16.70 -15.38 4.26
CA MET A 266 15.66 -14.73 5.08
C MET A 266 14.25 -14.84 4.46
N ASN A 267 14.03 -15.74 3.51
CA ASN A 267 12.76 -15.85 2.75
C ASN A 267 12.38 -14.57 2.02
N GLY A 268 13.32 -13.87 1.42
CA GLY A 268 13.10 -12.73 0.54
C GLY A 268 13.75 -12.96 -0.82
N THR A 269 13.35 -12.22 -1.84
CA THR A 269 13.93 -12.34 -3.18
C THR A 269 14.30 -10.95 -3.71
N LEU A 270 15.58 -10.74 -4.00
CA LEU A 270 16.05 -9.52 -4.65
C LEU A 270 15.59 -9.51 -6.12
N LEU A 271 14.77 -8.54 -6.50
CA LEU A 271 14.27 -8.38 -7.87
C LEU A 271 15.15 -7.44 -8.69
N GLU A 272 15.58 -6.35 -8.08
CA GLU A 272 16.34 -5.30 -8.76
C GLU A 272 17.24 -4.53 -7.80
N SER A 273 18.33 -4.02 -8.34
CA SER A 273 19.22 -3.07 -7.66
C SER A 273 19.57 -1.98 -8.66
N GLU A 274 19.11 -0.75 -8.39
CA GLU A 274 19.33 0.39 -9.27
C GLU A 274 20.30 1.37 -8.60
N ALA A 275 21.43 1.63 -9.24
CA ALA A 275 22.45 2.57 -8.75
C ALA A 275 22.04 4.04 -8.99
N ILE A 276 22.23 4.88 -7.96
CA ILE A 276 22.00 6.32 -8.01
C ILE A 276 23.22 7.10 -7.53
#